data_186bf533afed6fe6e62b385ead09390b
#
_entry.id   186bf533afed6fe6e62b385ead09390b
#
_cell.length_a   1.000
_cell.length_b   1.000
_cell.length_c   1.000
_cell.angle_alpha   90.00
_cell.angle_beta   90.00
_cell.angle_gamma   90.00
#
_symmetry.space_group_name_H-M   'P 1'
#
loop_
_entity.id
_entity.type
_entity.pdbx_description
1 polymer ?
#
loop_
_entity_poly.entity_id
_entity_poly.type
_entity_poly.pdbx_seq_one_letter_code
_entity_poly.pdbx_strand_id
1 'polypeptide(L)'
;IRKLLILESLPKPINYTGGMDPLTYGGSFTLERVLGTVPVEEDGSAYMELPAMRALFFVALDENDMAVKRMQSFLTVQPGETTGCVGCHEQRTRAPHPRSTYVLDAMHRPASRIEPYKNLPDVLDFPRDIQPILDRHCVNCHNHDRHDGDINLSGDRTPFYSTAYWTMFSKSLVV
;
A
#
# COMPACT_ATOMS: atom_id res chain seq x y z
N ILE A 1 5.39 -11.97 8.68
CA ILE A 1 5.56 -10.53 8.40
C ILE A 1 6.95 -10.17 8.84
N ARG A 2 7.65 -9.41 8.01
CA ARG A 2 9.02 -8.96 8.31
C ARG A 2 9.14 -7.46 8.39
N LYS A 3 8.29 -6.74 7.66
CA LYS A 3 8.31 -5.27 7.61
C LYS A 3 6.90 -4.70 7.59
N LEU A 4 6.76 -3.46 8.00
CA LEU A 4 5.62 -2.62 7.68
C LEU A 4 6.05 -1.57 6.66
N LEU A 5 5.38 -1.54 5.52
CA LEU A 5 5.45 -0.44 4.58
C LEU A 5 4.51 0.67 5.08
N ILE A 6 5.03 1.87 5.14
CA ILE A 6 4.32 3.05 5.61
C ILE A 6 3.99 3.94 4.43
N LEU A 7 2.72 4.22 4.27
CA LEU A 7 2.18 5.05 3.20
C LEU A 7 1.41 6.23 3.80
N GLU A 8 1.44 7.35 3.08
CA GLU A 8 0.63 8.53 3.37
C GLU A 8 -0.47 8.65 2.32
N SER A 9 -1.72 8.73 2.77
CA SER A 9 -2.84 9.06 1.91
C SER A 9 -2.84 10.56 1.63
N LEU A 10 -2.62 10.93 0.38
CA LEU A 10 -2.58 12.32 -0.04
C LEU A 10 -3.98 12.86 -0.36
N PRO A 11 -4.22 14.16 -0.17
CA PRO A 11 -5.46 14.77 -0.60
C PRO A 11 -5.60 14.68 -2.12
N LYS A 12 -6.81 14.52 -2.60
CA LYS A 12 -7.15 14.55 -4.00
C LYS A 12 -6.74 15.91 -4.62
N PRO A 13 -5.93 15.91 -5.70
CA PRO A 13 -5.36 17.15 -6.22
C PRO A 13 -6.39 18.07 -6.86
N ILE A 14 -7.44 17.50 -7.48
CA ILE A 14 -8.46 18.25 -8.21
C ILE A 14 -9.82 17.56 -8.04
N ASN A 15 -10.85 18.37 -7.95
CA ASN A 15 -12.24 17.94 -7.96
C ASN A 15 -13.00 18.73 -9.02
N TYR A 16 -13.11 18.19 -10.24
CA TYR A 16 -13.77 18.84 -11.38
C TYR A 16 -15.29 18.76 -11.33
N THR A 17 -15.84 17.73 -10.70
CA THR A 17 -17.27 17.41 -10.82
C THR A 17 -18.06 17.72 -9.55
N GLY A 18 -17.39 18.18 -8.49
CA GLY A 18 -18.02 18.32 -7.16
C GLY A 18 -18.32 16.98 -6.47
N GLY A 19 -18.07 15.86 -7.16
CA GLY A 19 -18.25 14.50 -6.68
C GLY A 19 -16.93 13.75 -6.52
N MET A 20 -16.98 12.44 -6.47
CA MET A 20 -15.81 11.58 -6.40
C MET A 20 -15.34 11.22 -7.81
N ASP A 21 -14.39 11.98 -8.35
CA ASP A 21 -13.70 11.56 -9.57
C ASP A 21 -12.82 10.37 -9.26
N PRO A 22 -12.89 9.29 -10.04
CA PRO A 22 -12.07 8.11 -9.79
C PRO A 22 -10.60 8.41 -10.12
N LEU A 23 -9.73 8.37 -9.11
CA LEU A 23 -8.28 8.41 -9.29
C LEU A 23 -7.71 7.00 -9.47
N THR A 24 -8.42 6.02 -8.95
CA THR A 24 -8.06 4.60 -9.05
C THR A 24 -9.33 3.76 -9.14
N TYR A 25 -9.19 2.48 -9.43
CA TYR A 25 -10.29 1.53 -9.45
C TYR A 25 -11.04 1.45 -8.10
N GLY A 26 -10.34 1.64 -7.00
CA GLY A 26 -10.91 1.66 -5.64
C GLY A 26 -11.59 2.98 -5.24
N GLY A 27 -11.62 3.97 -6.11
CA GLY A 27 -12.21 5.29 -5.86
C GLY A 27 -11.19 6.38 -5.48
N SER A 28 -11.60 7.37 -4.68
CA SER A 28 -10.83 8.61 -4.47
C SER A 28 -9.77 8.56 -3.37
N PHE A 29 -9.65 7.47 -2.62
CA PHE A 29 -8.79 7.41 -1.43
C PHE A 29 -7.38 6.90 -1.70
N THR A 30 -6.86 7.06 -2.90
CA THR A 30 -5.73 6.23 -3.30
C THR A 30 -4.65 6.96 -4.08
N LEU A 31 -4.51 8.24 -3.86
CA LEU A 31 -3.24 8.88 -4.14
C LEU A 31 -2.34 8.68 -2.93
N GLU A 32 -1.33 7.83 -3.07
CA GLU A 32 -0.53 7.35 -1.96
C GLU A 32 0.93 7.72 -2.17
N ARG A 33 1.55 8.26 -1.11
CA ARG A 33 2.99 8.49 -1.05
C ARG A 33 3.64 7.37 -0.28
N VAL A 34 4.67 6.76 -0.87
CA VAL A 34 5.51 5.77 -0.20
C VAL A 34 6.50 6.49 0.70
N LEU A 35 6.41 6.29 2.02
CA LEU A 35 7.37 6.86 2.97
C LEU A 35 8.57 5.93 3.20
N GLY A 36 8.35 4.63 3.19
CA GLY A 36 9.39 3.63 3.40
C GLY A 36 8.93 2.50 4.30
N THR A 37 9.88 1.77 4.87
CA THR A 37 9.61 0.60 5.72
C THR A 37 10.19 0.73 7.11
N VAL A 38 9.62 -0.06 8.04
CA VAL A 38 10.17 -0.33 9.37
C VAL A 38 10.16 -1.83 9.64
N PRO A 39 11.11 -2.36 10.45
CA PRO A 39 11.15 -3.78 10.78
C PRO A 39 10.01 -4.19 11.70
N VAL A 40 9.60 -5.45 11.59
CA VAL A 40 8.71 -6.15 12.52
C VAL A 40 9.51 -7.23 13.21
N GLU A 41 9.44 -7.29 14.54
CA GLU A 41 10.14 -8.26 15.37
C GLU A 41 9.51 -9.66 15.26
N GLU A 42 10.19 -10.67 15.79
CA GLU A 42 9.74 -12.06 15.72
C GLU A 42 8.40 -12.28 16.46
N ASP A 43 8.18 -11.53 17.53
CA ASP A 43 6.91 -11.55 18.28
C ASP A 43 5.76 -10.81 17.55
N GLY A 44 6.04 -10.22 16.38
CA GLY A 44 5.09 -9.45 15.57
C GLY A 44 4.94 -7.99 16.02
N SER A 45 5.73 -7.52 16.96
CA SER A 45 5.70 -6.12 17.39
C SER A 45 6.54 -5.22 16.47
N ALA A 46 6.16 -3.94 16.42
CA ALA A 46 6.92 -2.89 15.76
C ALA A 46 6.83 -1.60 16.57
N TYR A 47 7.96 -0.91 16.73
CA TYR A 47 8.03 0.39 17.40
C TYR A 47 8.76 1.37 16.49
N MET A 48 8.10 2.50 16.15
CA MET A 48 8.57 3.39 15.11
C MET A 48 8.24 4.85 15.38
N GLU A 49 9.02 5.73 14.77
CA GLU A 49 8.71 7.17 14.67
C GLU A 49 7.88 7.41 13.41
N LEU A 50 6.78 8.14 13.55
CA LEU A 50 5.88 8.49 12.45
C LEU A 50 5.81 10.00 12.29
N PRO A 51 5.69 10.52 11.05
CA PRO A 51 5.46 11.94 10.83
C PRO A 51 4.06 12.31 11.34
N ALA A 52 4.03 13.34 12.21
CA ALA A 52 2.78 13.84 12.79
C ALA A 52 1.90 14.55 11.77
N MET A 53 0.59 14.64 12.06
CA MET A 53 -0.41 15.41 11.29
C MET A 53 -0.56 14.92 9.84
N ARG A 54 -0.30 13.63 9.55
CA ARG A 54 -0.46 13.02 8.24
C ARG A 54 -1.41 11.83 8.34
N ALA A 55 -2.17 11.58 7.26
CA ALA A 55 -3.01 10.40 7.16
C ALA A 55 -2.16 9.21 6.71
N LEU A 56 -1.78 8.35 7.64
CA LEU A 56 -0.88 7.23 7.43
C LEU A 56 -1.65 5.91 7.44
N PHE A 57 -1.18 4.95 6.67
CA PHE A 57 -1.64 3.57 6.76
C PHE A 57 -0.49 2.60 6.49
N PHE A 58 -0.68 1.35 6.87
CA PHE A 58 0.37 0.34 6.86
C PHE A 58 0.00 -0.83 5.96
N VAL A 59 1.03 -1.37 5.30
CA VAL A 59 0.96 -2.64 4.59
C VAL A 59 1.99 -3.57 5.19
N ALA A 60 1.54 -4.73 5.65
CA ALA A 60 2.42 -5.77 6.16
C ALA A 60 3.07 -6.51 5.00
N LEU A 61 4.39 -6.61 5.02
CA LEU A 61 5.19 -7.28 4.00
C LEU A 61 5.83 -8.57 4.55
N ASP A 62 5.97 -9.56 3.67
CA ASP A 62 6.72 -10.77 3.95
C ASP A 62 8.24 -10.58 3.71
N GLU A 63 8.99 -11.68 3.70
CA GLU A 63 10.44 -11.70 3.45
C GLU A 63 10.83 -11.34 2.00
N ASN A 64 9.88 -11.40 1.06
CA ASN A 64 10.08 -11.06 -0.35
C ASN A 64 9.54 -9.67 -0.70
N ASP A 65 9.21 -8.87 0.32
CA ASP A 65 8.54 -7.57 0.18
C ASP A 65 7.16 -7.63 -0.49
N MET A 66 6.51 -8.80 -0.45
CA MET A 66 5.15 -8.97 -0.94
C MET A 66 4.12 -8.57 0.11
N ALA A 67 3.07 -7.88 -0.31
CA ALA A 67 1.99 -7.44 0.57
C ALA A 67 1.18 -8.65 1.08
N VAL A 68 1.17 -8.85 2.39
CA VAL A 68 0.38 -9.88 3.08
C VAL A 68 -0.96 -9.33 3.52
N LYS A 69 -0.95 -8.10 4.02
CA LYS A 69 -2.16 -7.42 4.51
C LYS A 69 -2.02 -5.92 4.42
N ARG A 70 -3.08 -5.27 3.98
CA ARG A 70 -3.20 -3.81 3.96
C ARG A 70 -4.16 -3.36 5.05
N MET A 71 -3.80 -2.29 5.76
CA MET A 71 -4.72 -1.56 6.62
C MET A 71 -5.83 -0.93 5.77
N GLN A 72 -7.09 -1.09 6.17
CA GLN A 72 -8.24 -0.57 5.43
C GLN A 72 -8.71 0.80 5.91
N SER A 73 -7.97 1.40 6.81
CA SER A 73 -8.22 2.72 7.37
C SER A 73 -6.90 3.47 7.42
N PHE A 74 -6.90 4.66 7.98
CA PHE A 74 -5.69 5.44 8.21
C PHE A 74 -5.65 5.94 9.66
N LEU A 75 -4.46 6.28 10.08
CA LEU A 75 -4.09 6.77 11.40
C LEU A 75 -3.51 8.18 11.23
N THR A 76 -3.81 9.07 12.14
CA THR A 76 -3.12 10.35 12.28
C THR A 76 -2.61 10.46 13.70
N VAL A 77 -1.33 10.80 13.86
CA VAL A 77 -0.71 11.05 15.18
C VAL A 77 -0.42 12.52 15.36
N GLN A 78 -0.52 13.02 16.59
CA GLN A 78 -0.19 14.39 16.93
C GLN A 78 1.33 14.51 17.21
N PRO A 79 1.91 15.73 17.16
CA PRO A 79 3.28 15.95 17.58
C PRO A 79 3.48 15.51 19.04
N GLY A 80 4.46 14.62 19.27
CA GLY A 80 4.78 14.08 20.60
C GLY A 80 3.81 13.02 21.14
N GLU A 81 2.81 12.63 20.36
CA GLU A 81 1.88 11.57 20.73
C GLU A 81 2.58 10.20 20.63
N THR A 82 2.34 9.35 21.64
CA THR A 82 2.62 7.92 21.57
C THR A 82 1.29 7.17 21.57
N THR A 83 1.05 6.38 20.55
CA THR A 83 -0.15 5.57 20.41
C THR A 83 0.21 4.12 20.10
N GLY A 84 -0.67 3.19 20.37
CA GLY A 84 -0.47 1.77 20.11
C GLY A 84 -1.67 1.15 19.42
N CYS A 85 -1.39 0.14 18.61
CA CYS A 85 -2.39 -0.66 17.93
C CYS A 85 -2.16 -2.14 18.26
N VAL A 86 -3.23 -2.90 18.36
CA VAL A 86 -3.17 -4.34 18.62
C VAL A 86 -3.99 -5.05 17.56
N GLY A 87 -3.38 -6.04 16.92
CA GLY A 87 -4.07 -6.88 15.96
C GLY A 87 -4.24 -6.26 14.58
N CYS A 88 -3.42 -6.65 13.63
CA CYS A 88 -3.55 -6.25 12.24
C CYS A 88 -4.21 -7.33 11.37
N HIS A 89 -4.26 -8.54 11.85
CA HIS A 89 -4.68 -9.74 11.11
C HIS A 89 -5.85 -10.51 11.74
N GLU A 90 -6.36 -10.04 12.86
CA GLU A 90 -7.45 -10.71 13.54
C GLU A 90 -8.75 -10.55 12.74
N GLN A 91 -9.53 -11.61 12.80
CA GLN A 91 -10.91 -11.54 12.33
C GLN A 91 -11.69 -10.56 13.23
N ARG A 92 -12.64 -9.80 12.65
CA ARG A 92 -13.47 -8.83 13.39
C ARG A 92 -14.18 -9.39 14.63
N THR A 93 -14.32 -10.69 14.70
CA THR A 93 -15.00 -11.41 15.80
C THR A 93 -14.02 -11.96 16.84
N ARG A 94 -12.72 -11.72 16.69
CA ARG A 94 -11.69 -12.21 17.62
C ARG A 94 -10.91 -11.03 18.18
N ALA A 95 -10.83 -10.96 19.50
CA ALA A 95 -9.87 -10.09 20.16
C ALA A 95 -8.51 -10.78 20.21
N PRO A 96 -7.41 -10.03 20.10
CA PRO A 96 -6.08 -10.57 20.35
C PRO A 96 -6.04 -11.16 21.76
N HIS A 97 -5.35 -12.29 21.92
CA HIS A 97 -5.14 -12.85 23.25
C HIS A 97 -4.36 -11.84 24.09
N PRO A 98 -4.80 -11.54 25.32
CA PRO A 98 -4.02 -10.70 26.22
C PRO A 98 -2.68 -11.38 26.45
N ARG A 99 -1.61 -10.81 25.95
CA ARG A 99 -0.25 -11.24 26.27
C ARG A 99 0.04 -10.75 27.69
N SER A 100 -0.05 -11.64 28.65
CA SER A 100 0.27 -11.32 30.04
C SER A 100 1.78 -11.08 30.15
N THR A 101 2.18 -9.93 30.66
CA THR A 101 3.45 -9.63 31.32
C THR A 101 4.73 -9.54 30.48
N TYR A 102 4.72 -9.69 29.17
CA TYR A 102 5.93 -9.53 28.37
C TYR A 102 6.01 -8.12 27.79
N VAL A 103 7.16 -7.47 27.99
CA VAL A 103 7.54 -6.30 27.20
C VAL A 103 7.71 -6.77 25.77
N LEU A 104 7.09 -6.08 24.81
CA LEU A 104 7.18 -6.42 23.40
C LEU A 104 8.65 -6.29 22.94
N ASP A 105 9.09 -7.19 22.05
CA ASP A 105 10.48 -7.19 21.57
C ASP A 105 10.90 -5.84 20.99
N ALA A 106 10.00 -5.19 20.25
CA ALA A 106 10.24 -3.86 19.70
C ALA A 106 10.49 -2.77 20.76
N MET A 107 10.05 -2.95 22.01
CA MET A 107 10.23 -1.99 23.09
C MET A 107 11.60 -2.09 23.77
N HIS A 108 12.39 -3.13 23.47
CA HIS A 108 13.76 -3.29 23.97
C HIS A 108 14.78 -2.43 23.22
N ARG A 109 14.35 -1.70 22.20
CA ARG A 109 15.19 -0.81 21.40
C ARG A 109 14.52 0.56 21.18
N PRO A 110 15.28 1.57 20.78
CA PRO A 110 14.69 2.83 20.33
C PRO A 110 13.71 2.65 19.15
N ALA A 111 12.78 3.58 18.99
CA ALA A 111 11.87 3.60 17.87
C ALA A 111 12.65 3.60 16.53
N SER A 112 12.23 2.77 15.60
CA SER A 112 12.80 2.73 14.25
C SER A 112 12.44 3.99 13.49
N ARG A 113 13.39 4.53 12.77
CA ARG A 113 13.11 5.52 11.72
C ARG A 113 12.63 4.82 10.46
N ILE A 114 11.79 5.50 9.70
CA ILE A 114 11.34 5.01 8.40
C ILE A 114 12.53 4.98 7.44
N GLU A 115 12.79 3.82 6.85
CA GLU A 115 13.82 3.64 5.82
C GLU A 115 13.16 3.80 4.44
N PRO A 116 13.42 4.90 3.71
CA PRO A 116 12.84 5.12 2.39
C PRO A 116 13.40 4.11 1.39
N TYR A 117 12.56 3.68 0.45
CA TYR A 117 13.04 2.89 -0.68
C TYR A 117 13.93 3.72 -1.59
N LYS A 118 15.11 3.18 -1.90
CA LYS A 118 15.99 3.76 -2.93
C LYS A 118 15.37 3.52 -4.31
N ASN A 119 15.37 4.53 -5.15
CA ASN A 119 14.91 4.45 -6.55
C ASN A 119 13.40 4.24 -6.75
N LEU A 120 12.57 4.47 -5.75
CA LEU A 120 11.14 4.58 -5.95
C LEU A 120 10.74 6.07 -5.97
N PRO A 121 9.80 6.46 -6.85
CA PRO A 121 9.22 7.79 -6.78
C PRO A 121 8.36 7.91 -5.51
N ASP A 122 8.22 9.12 -4.98
CA ASP A 122 7.37 9.39 -3.82
C ASP A 122 5.92 8.93 -4.05
N VAL A 123 5.42 9.14 -5.27
CA VAL A 123 4.07 8.73 -5.69
C VAL A 123 4.20 7.87 -6.94
N LEU A 124 3.65 6.67 -6.88
CA LEU A 124 3.61 5.76 -8.02
C LEU A 124 2.52 6.22 -9.01
N ASP A 125 2.92 6.32 -10.27
CA ASP A 125 2.04 6.59 -11.39
C ASP A 125 2.03 5.38 -12.32
N PHE A 126 0.86 4.78 -12.52
CA PHE A 126 0.76 3.52 -13.26
C PHE A 126 1.32 3.62 -14.69
N PRO A 127 0.93 4.62 -15.51
CA PRO A 127 1.50 4.77 -16.85
C PRO A 127 3.01 4.99 -16.89
N ARG A 128 3.55 5.73 -15.93
CA ARG A 128 4.97 6.07 -15.89
C ARG A 128 5.83 4.96 -15.29
N ASP A 129 5.37 4.33 -14.21
CA ASP A 129 6.21 3.47 -13.38
C ASP A 129 5.91 1.98 -13.58
N ILE A 130 4.66 1.62 -13.89
CA ILE A 130 4.22 0.23 -13.99
C ILE A 130 4.08 -0.20 -15.46
N GLN A 131 3.45 0.61 -16.30
CA GLN A 131 3.23 0.25 -17.71
C GLN A 131 4.52 -0.16 -18.44
N PRO A 132 5.67 0.52 -18.28
CA PRO A 132 6.91 0.10 -18.96
C PRO A 132 7.41 -1.30 -18.55
N ILE A 133 7.04 -1.77 -17.35
CA ILE A 133 7.34 -3.14 -16.92
C ILE A 133 6.46 -4.13 -17.68
N LEU A 134 5.16 -3.82 -17.78
CA LEU A 134 4.21 -4.64 -18.52
C LEU A 134 4.56 -4.70 -20.02
N ASP A 135 4.92 -3.57 -20.61
CA ASP A 135 5.34 -3.49 -22.02
C ASP A 135 6.55 -4.38 -22.31
N ARG A 136 7.51 -4.40 -21.40
CA ARG A 136 8.72 -5.22 -21.55
C ARG A 136 8.50 -6.70 -21.40
N HIS A 137 7.61 -7.10 -20.47
CA HIS A 137 7.55 -8.50 -20.04
C HIS A 137 6.23 -9.22 -20.38
N CYS A 138 5.15 -8.48 -20.62
CA CYS A 138 3.81 -9.04 -20.70
C CYS A 138 3.08 -8.75 -22.02
N VAL A 139 3.17 -7.53 -22.53
CA VAL A 139 2.39 -7.05 -23.68
C VAL A 139 2.69 -7.84 -24.96
N ASN A 140 3.89 -8.41 -25.10
CA ASN A 140 4.22 -9.25 -26.26
C ASN A 140 3.27 -10.46 -26.42
N CYS A 141 2.69 -10.93 -25.31
CA CYS A 141 1.71 -12.02 -25.31
C CYS A 141 0.30 -11.59 -24.88
N HIS A 142 0.17 -10.44 -24.22
CA HIS A 142 -1.09 -9.94 -23.69
C HIS A 142 -1.41 -8.56 -24.27
N ASN A 143 -1.85 -8.53 -25.54
CA ASN A 143 -2.18 -7.33 -26.31
C ASN A 143 -3.53 -7.48 -27.02
N HIS A 144 -3.87 -6.58 -27.92
CA HIS A 144 -5.13 -6.61 -28.64
C HIS A 144 -5.32 -7.83 -29.55
N ASP A 145 -4.24 -8.30 -30.18
CA ASP A 145 -4.28 -9.41 -31.13
C ASP A 145 -4.19 -10.77 -30.42
N ARG A 146 -3.43 -10.79 -29.31
CA ARG A 146 -3.24 -11.97 -28.49
C ARG A 146 -3.48 -11.62 -27.02
N HIS A 147 -4.52 -12.20 -26.45
CA HIS A 147 -4.95 -11.90 -25.08
C HIS A 147 -5.51 -13.16 -24.38
N ASP A 148 -4.70 -14.20 -24.31
CA ASP A 148 -5.04 -15.46 -23.64
C ASP A 148 -5.60 -15.19 -22.24
N GLY A 149 -6.70 -15.87 -21.89
CA GLY A 149 -7.42 -15.61 -20.64
C GLY A 149 -8.19 -14.29 -20.60
N ASP A 150 -8.38 -13.66 -21.75
CA ASP A 150 -9.04 -12.35 -21.88
C ASP A 150 -8.27 -11.26 -21.09
N ILE A 151 -6.93 -11.37 -21.06
CA ILE A 151 -6.01 -10.46 -20.40
C ILE A 151 -5.30 -9.61 -21.44
N ASN A 152 -5.65 -8.33 -21.51
CA ASN A 152 -4.96 -7.33 -22.32
C ASN A 152 -4.23 -6.33 -21.41
N LEU A 153 -2.92 -6.26 -21.55
CA LEU A 153 -2.04 -5.41 -20.72
C LEU A 153 -1.42 -4.25 -21.52
N SER A 154 -2.01 -3.93 -22.68
CA SER A 154 -1.59 -2.76 -23.46
C SER A 154 -1.86 -1.46 -22.72
N GLY A 155 -0.98 -0.48 -22.89
CA GLY A 155 -1.05 0.82 -22.22
C GLY A 155 -2.05 1.82 -22.83
N ASP A 156 -2.93 1.38 -23.73
CA ASP A 156 -3.88 2.24 -24.41
C ASP A 156 -4.82 2.94 -23.44
N ARG A 157 -5.05 4.22 -23.69
CA ARG A 157 -5.89 5.04 -22.82
C ARG A 157 -7.37 4.85 -23.14
N THR A 158 -8.15 4.65 -22.09
CA THR A 158 -9.61 4.78 -22.14
C THR A 158 -10.04 6.12 -21.52
N PRO A 159 -11.32 6.47 -21.49
CA PRO A 159 -11.78 7.72 -20.87
C PRO A 159 -11.39 7.88 -19.38
N PHE A 160 -11.16 6.79 -18.66
CA PHE A 160 -10.85 6.84 -17.22
C PHE A 160 -9.49 6.24 -16.88
N TYR A 161 -9.15 5.07 -17.45
CA TYR A 161 -7.94 4.32 -17.12
C TYR A 161 -7.26 3.81 -18.40
N SER A 162 -6.03 3.28 -18.26
CA SER A 162 -5.45 2.48 -19.35
C SER A 162 -6.10 1.08 -19.39
N THR A 163 -6.03 0.44 -20.56
CA THR A 163 -6.54 -0.93 -20.75
C THR A 163 -5.88 -1.90 -19.78
N ALA A 164 -4.56 -1.82 -19.62
CA ALA A 164 -3.82 -2.66 -18.68
C ALA A 164 -4.30 -2.46 -17.23
N TYR A 165 -4.40 -1.21 -16.78
CA TYR A 165 -4.85 -0.92 -15.43
C TYR A 165 -6.25 -1.48 -15.18
N TRP A 166 -7.20 -1.21 -16.08
CA TRP A 166 -8.54 -1.75 -15.99
C TRP A 166 -8.56 -3.28 -15.94
N THR A 167 -7.82 -3.94 -16.84
CA THR A 167 -7.76 -5.40 -16.91
C THR A 167 -7.22 -6.00 -15.61
N MET A 168 -6.13 -5.45 -15.07
CA MET A 168 -5.52 -5.96 -13.85
C MET A 168 -6.48 -5.95 -12.66
N PHE A 169 -7.22 -4.86 -12.48
CA PHE A 169 -8.15 -4.73 -11.36
C PHE A 169 -9.49 -5.42 -11.60
N SER A 170 -10.07 -5.31 -12.79
CA SER A 170 -11.37 -5.93 -13.10
C SER A 170 -11.30 -7.46 -13.14
N LYS A 171 -10.17 -8.02 -13.50
CA LYS A 171 -9.90 -9.47 -13.48
C LYS A 171 -9.30 -9.96 -12.16
N SER A 172 -9.16 -9.09 -11.16
CA SER A 172 -8.56 -9.42 -9.86
C SER A 172 -7.16 -10.05 -9.97
N LEU A 173 -6.36 -9.61 -10.94
CA LEU A 173 -4.96 -10.04 -11.08
C LEU A 173 -4.08 -9.41 -10.01
N VAL A 174 -4.53 -8.31 -9.44
CA VAL A 174 -3.93 -7.62 -8.28
C VAL A 174 -5.02 -7.33 -7.26
N VAL A 175 -4.67 -7.32 -5.98
CA VAL A 175 -5.61 -7.13 -4.86
C VAL A 175 -5.27 -5.85 -4.10
#